data_d4fbf8561b0b6bf5cbda3a553812ffa1
#
_entry.id   d4fbf8561b0b6bf5cbda3a553812ffa1
#
_cell.length_a   1.000
_cell.length_b   1.000
_cell.length_c   1.000
_cell.angle_alpha   90.00
_cell.angle_beta   90.00
_cell.angle_gamma   90.00
#
_symmetry.space_group_name_H-M   'P 1'
#
loop_
_entity.id
_entity.type
_entity.pdbx_description
1 polymer ?
#
loop_
_entity_poly.entity_id
_entity_poly.type
_entity_poly.pdbx_seq_one_letter_code
_entity_poly.pdbx_strand_id
1 'polypeptide(L)'
;MSKLLDMLIKHEGSEQYAYFCTSGKLTIGVGRNIDPEGGIGLSPREITYLLQNDVDRVEQELVNSIPWVEHMEWQRMDALVNICFNLGLPRFLKFKKALAAAEDQDWELCADEFMDSMWASQVGQRAVELTTLIRTGEYVE
;
A
#
# COMPACT_ATOMS: atom_id res chain seq x y z
N MET A 1 -16.26 12.10 -21.00
CA MET A 1 -15.40 11.13 -21.68
C MET A 1 -15.64 11.18 -23.16
N SER A 2 -14.66 10.91 -23.99
CA SER A 2 -14.82 10.98 -25.45
C SER A 2 -15.69 9.86 -25.99
N LYS A 3 -16.28 10.09 -27.16
CA LYS A 3 -17.09 9.07 -27.82
C LYS A 3 -16.26 7.83 -28.18
N LEU A 4 -14.98 8.03 -28.51
CA LEU A 4 -14.06 6.91 -28.78
C LEU A 4 -13.87 6.03 -27.55
N LEU A 5 -13.63 6.65 -26.39
CA LEU A 5 -13.46 5.89 -25.15
C LEU A 5 -14.72 5.12 -24.79
N ASP A 6 -15.88 5.74 -24.92
CA ASP A 6 -17.16 5.08 -24.66
C ASP A 6 -17.35 3.88 -25.59
N MET A 7 -17.00 4.03 -26.85
CA MET A 7 -17.12 2.95 -27.84
C MET A 7 -16.15 1.80 -27.51
N LEU A 8 -14.93 2.11 -27.11
CA LEU A 8 -13.95 1.09 -26.74
C LEU A 8 -14.39 0.32 -25.50
N ILE A 9 -14.93 1.00 -24.50
CA ILE A 9 -15.49 0.34 -23.32
C ILE A 9 -16.62 -0.61 -23.73
N LYS A 10 -17.47 -0.16 -24.63
CA LYS A 10 -18.57 -0.98 -25.13
C LYS A 10 -18.08 -2.22 -25.89
N HIS A 11 -17.04 -2.08 -26.70
CA HIS A 11 -16.50 -3.18 -27.51
C HIS A 11 -15.65 -4.16 -26.71
N GLU A 12 -14.77 -3.64 -25.85
CA GLU A 12 -13.79 -4.44 -25.10
C GLU A 12 -14.29 -4.89 -23.73
N GLY A 13 -15.28 -4.20 -23.18
CA GLY A 13 -15.69 -4.37 -21.80
C GLY A 13 -14.80 -3.61 -20.85
N SER A 14 -15.16 -3.61 -19.58
CA SER A 14 -14.38 -2.95 -18.52
C SER A 14 -14.31 -3.92 -17.35
N GLU A 15 -13.15 -4.55 -17.17
CA GLU A 15 -12.95 -5.59 -16.16
C GLU A 15 -12.04 -5.10 -15.05
N GLN A 16 -12.55 -5.16 -13.84
CA GLN A 16 -11.78 -4.77 -12.64
C GLN A 16 -10.66 -5.76 -12.33
N TYR A 17 -10.90 -7.03 -12.62
CA TYR A 17 -9.95 -8.10 -12.32
C TYR A 17 -9.36 -8.69 -13.58
N ALA A 18 -8.13 -9.18 -13.47
CA ALA A 18 -7.45 -9.81 -14.59
C ALA A 18 -8.21 -11.07 -15.07
N TYR A 19 -8.21 -11.29 -16.38
CA TYR A 19 -8.82 -12.45 -16.99
C TYR A 19 -8.01 -12.87 -18.21
N PHE A 20 -8.24 -14.07 -18.72
CA PHE A 20 -7.61 -14.53 -19.96
C PHE A 20 -8.54 -14.22 -21.12
N CYS A 21 -8.02 -13.51 -22.13
CA CYS A 21 -8.79 -13.23 -23.34
C CYS A 21 -8.89 -14.49 -24.22
N THR A 22 -9.63 -14.38 -25.33
CA THR A 22 -9.87 -15.53 -26.21
C THR A 22 -8.59 -16.16 -26.78
N SER A 23 -7.51 -15.37 -26.91
CA SER A 23 -6.20 -15.88 -27.36
C SER A 23 -5.31 -16.33 -26.21
N GLY A 24 -5.83 -16.41 -24.97
CA GLY A 24 -5.12 -16.93 -23.80
C GLY A 24 -4.15 -15.94 -23.16
N LYS A 25 -4.28 -14.66 -23.44
CA LYS A 25 -3.41 -13.62 -22.86
C LYS A 25 -4.05 -13.00 -21.64
N LEU A 26 -3.25 -12.80 -20.59
CA LEU A 26 -3.71 -12.16 -19.37
C LEU A 26 -4.03 -10.70 -19.66
N THR A 27 -5.25 -10.28 -19.33
CA THR A 27 -5.83 -9.00 -19.75
C THR A 27 -6.54 -8.36 -18.56
N ILE A 28 -6.61 -7.03 -18.51
CA ILE A 28 -7.33 -6.30 -17.47
C ILE A 28 -7.88 -5.00 -18.03
N GLY A 29 -8.88 -4.45 -17.33
CA GLY A 29 -9.45 -3.16 -17.70
C GLY A 29 -10.19 -3.22 -19.03
N VAL A 30 -9.90 -2.30 -19.92
CA VAL A 30 -10.51 -2.21 -21.25
C VAL A 30 -9.53 -2.80 -22.26
N GLY A 31 -9.44 -4.13 -22.26
CA GLY A 31 -8.63 -4.86 -23.24
C GLY A 31 -7.12 -4.67 -23.10
N ARG A 32 -6.60 -4.28 -21.90
CA ARG A 32 -5.17 -4.12 -21.72
C ARG A 32 -4.48 -5.47 -21.55
N ASN A 33 -3.64 -5.82 -22.52
CA ASN A 33 -2.83 -7.04 -22.43
C ASN A 33 -1.66 -6.84 -21.48
N ILE A 34 -1.70 -7.50 -20.34
CA ILE A 34 -0.64 -7.44 -19.30
C ILE A 34 0.14 -8.74 -19.21
N ASP A 35 -0.01 -9.63 -20.21
CA ASP A 35 0.66 -10.92 -20.22
C ASP A 35 2.17 -10.73 -20.29
N PRO A 36 2.96 -11.48 -19.47
CA PRO A 36 4.42 -11.39 -19.53
C PRO A 36 4.98 -11.74 -20.91
N GLU A 37 4.24 -12.52 -21.70
CA GLU A 37 4.64 -12.90 -23.04
C GLU A 37 3.94 -12.04 -24.08
N GLY A 38 4.53 -10.89 -24.40
CA GLY A 38 4.07 -10.04 -25.48
C GLY A 38 3.05 -8.97 -25.08
N GLY A 39 2.66 -8.91 -23.81
CA GLY A 39 1.78 -7.83 -23.33
C GLY A 39 2.55 -6.54 -23.08
N ILE A 40 1.86 -5.42 -23.08
CA ILE A 40 2.48 -4.12 -22.82
C ILE A 40 2.66 -3.86 -21.32
N GLY A 41 1.95 -4.60 -20.46
CA GLY A 41 2.00 -4.40 -19.02
C GLY A 41 1.53 -3.01 -18.61
N LEU A 42 2.17 -2.45 -17.60
CA LEU A 42 1.90 -1.11 -17.09
C LEU A 42 3.08 -0.19 -17.39
N SER A 43 2.78 1.04 -17.79
CA SER A 43 3.81 2.07 -17.97
C SER A 43 4.25 2.60 -16.58
N PRO A 44 5.42 3.27 -16.50
CA PRO A 44 5.85 3.92 -15.25
C PRO A 44 4.81 4.89 -14.67
N ARG A 45 4.11 5.65 -15.52
CA ARG A 45 3.04 6.55 -15.09
C ARG A 45 1.87 5.80 -14.47
N GLU A 46 1.50 4.69 -15.08
CA GLU A 46 0.41 3.84 -14.58
C GLU A 46 0.78 3.21 -13.25
N ILE A 47 2.03 2.73 -13.11
CA ILE A 47 2.52 2.17 -11.84
C ILE A 47 2.46 3.22 -10.74
N THR A 48 2.94 4.44 -11.02
CA THR A 48 2.90 5.53 -10.05
C THR A 48 1.48 5.91 -9.66
N TYR A 49 0.56 5.94 -10.64
CA TYR A 49 -0.85 6.24 -10.40
C TYR A 49 -1.49 5.20 -9.48
N LEU A 50 -1.25 3.93 -9.77
CA LEU A 50 -1.77 2.83 -8.94
C LEU A 50 -1.18 2.89 -7.53
N LEU A 51 0.12 3.17 -7.42
CA LEU A 51 0.77 3.30 -6.12
C LEU A 51 0.14 4.41 -5.29
N GLN A 52 -0.09 5.58 -5.90
CA GLN A 52 -0.71 6.69 -5.18
C GLN A 52 -2.12 6.33 -4.71
N ASN A 53 -2.90 5.68 -5.57
CA ASN A 53 -4.23 5.22 -5.19
C ASN A 53 -4.18 4.21 -4.04
N ASP A 54 -3.19 3.31 -4.05
CA ASP A 54 -3.03 2.32 -2.98
C ASP A 54 -2.64 2.98 -1.66
N VAL A 55 -1.73 3.96 -1.70
CA VAL A 55 -1.33 4.72 -0.50
C VAL A 55 -2.54 5.47 0.07
N ASP A 56 -3.30 6.15 -0.78
CA ASP A 56 -4.49 6.90 -0.35
C ASP A 56 -5.50 5.97 0.31
N ARG A 57 -5.70 4.78 -0.24
CA ARG A 57 -6.61 3.78 0.32
C ARG A 57 -6.12 3.32 1.70
N VAL A 58 -4.84 3.01 1.83
CA VAL A 58 -4.27 2.57 3.11
C VAL A 58 -4.37 3.67 4.16
N GLU A 59 -4.06 4.91 3.79
CA GLU A 59 -4.21 6.04 4.71
C GLU A 59 -5.66 6.17 5.20
N GLN A 60 -6.62 6.05 4.29
CA GLN A 60 -8.04 6.13 4.64
C GLN A 60 -8.45 4.98 5.56
N GLU A 61 -7.97 3.77 5.30
CA GLU A 61 -8.22 2.62 6.16
C GLU A 61 -7.68 2.86 7.58
N LEU A 62 -6.49 3.44 7.69
CA LEU A 62 -5.90 3.77 9.00
C LEU A 62 -6.71 4.82 9.73
N VAL A 63 -7.07 5.91 9.05
CA VAL A 63 -7.87 6.99 9.64
C VAL A 63 -9.22 6.47 10.14
N ASN A 64 -9.85 5.59 9.36
CA ASN A 64 -11.13 5.01 9.74
C ASN A 64 -11.02 4.06 10.94
N SER A 65 -9.92 3.33 11.06
CA SER A 65 -9.74 2.30 12.10
C SER A 65 -9.11 2.85 13.38
N ILE A 66 -8.14 3.76 13.24
CA ILE A 66 -7.42 4.36 14.37
C ILE A 66 -7.30 5.88 14.14
N PRO A 67 -8.40 6.63 14.32
CA PRO A 67 -8.46 8.05 13.94
C PRO A 67 -7.37 8.94 14.52
N TRP A 68 -6.76 8.55 15.64
CA TRP A 68 -5.70 9.33 16.26
C TRP A 68 -4.46 9.47 15.37
N VAL A 69 -4.32 8.66 14.32
CA VAL A 69 -3.17 8.78 13.40
C VAL A 69 -3.15 10.13 12.67
N GLU A 70 -4.31 10.79 12.52
CA GLU A 70 -4.38 12.10 11.87
C GLU A 70 -3.58 13.17 12.61
N HIS A 71 -3.35 12.97 13.91
CA HIS A 71 -2.62 13.93 14.74
C HIS A 71 -1.11 13.65 14.80
N MET A 72 -0.65 12.59 14.13
CA MET A 72 0.76 12.24 14.10
C MET A 72 1.52 13.15 13.14
N GLU A 73 2.81 13.32 13.40
CA GLU A 73 3.72 13.90 12.42
C GLU A 73 3.68 13.05 11.15
N TRP A 74 3.73 13.70 9.99
CA TRP A 74 3.56 12.99 8.72
C TRP A 74 4.63 11.91 8.50
N GLN A 75 5.86 12.14 8.98
CA GLN A 75 6.95 11.17 8.83
C GLN A 75 6.65 9.86 9.57
N ARG A 76 6.17 9.97 10.79
CA ARG A 76 5.82 8.79 11.59
C ARG A 76 4.55 8.12 11.07
N MET A 77 3.60 8.92 10.59
CA MET A 77 2.43 8.36 9.93
C MET A 77 2.82 7.59 8.67
N ASP A 78 3.77 8.11 7.89
CA ASP A 78 4.32 7.40 6.73
C ASP A 78 4.85 6.02 7.12
N ALA A 79 5.52 5.90 8.26
CA ALA A 79 6.02 4.61 8.73
C ALA A 79 4.87 3.63 8.97
N LEU A 80 3.81 4.08 9.64
CA LEU A 80 2.64 3.22 9.89
C LEU A 80 1.93 2.85 8.58
N VAL A 81 1.80 3.79 7.66
CA VAL A 81 1.22 3.53 6.34
C VAL A 81 2.02 2.46 5.60
N ASN A 82 3.35 2.59 5.62
CA ASN A 82 4.24 1.64 4.96
C ASN A 82 4.09 0.22 5.54
N ILE A 83 4.06 0.10 6.86
CA ILE A 83 3.87 -1.20 7.52
C ILE A 83 2.51 -1.78 7.18
N CYS A 84 1.47 -0.96 7.25
CA CYS A 84 0.10 -1.37 6.92
C CYS A 84 -0.03 -1.79 5.45
N PHE A 85 0.62 -1.04 4.55
CA PHE A 85 0.67 -1.37 3.13
C PHE A 85 1.23 -2.77 2.91
N ASN A 86 2.28 -3.11 3.64
CA ASN A 86 2.93 -4.41 3.52
C ASN A 86 2.11 -5.54 4.13
N LEU A 87 1.53 -5.33 5.32
CA LEU A 87 0.83 -6.36 6.06
C LEU A 87 -0.65 -6.53 5.66
N GLY A 88 -1.29 -5.46 5.23
CA GLY A 88 -2.73 -5.36 5.15
C GLY A 88 -3.32 -4.97 6.51
N LEU A 89 -4.45 -4.28 6.48
CA LEU A 89 -5.05 -3.72 7.68
C LEU A 89 -5.34 -4.74 8.79
N PRO A 90 -5.93 -5.92 8.49
CA PRO A 90 -6.25 -6.88 9.57
C PRO A 90 -5.03 -7.33 10.35
N ARG A 91 -3.92 -7.63 9.67
CA ARG A 91 -2.68 -8.06 10.33
C ARG A 91 -2.02 -6.90 11.05
N PHE A 92 -2.03 -5.71 10.45
CA PHE A 92 -1.49 -4.50 11.06
C PHE A 92 -2.17 -4.21 12.40
N LEU A 93 -3.48 -4.30 12.46
CA LEU A 93 -4.25 -4.00 13.68
C LEU A 93 -4.00 -4.98 14.82
N LYS A 94 -3.36 -6.11 14.55
CA LYS A 94 -2.97 -7.07 15.60
C LYS A 94 -1.77 -6.58 16.44
N PHE A 95 -1.05 -5.57 15.97
CA PHE A 95 0.06 -4.96 16.71
C PHE A 95 -0.45 -4.02 17.79
N LYS A 96 -1.24 -4.55 18.71
CA LYS A 96 -1.97 -3.74 19.70
C LYS A 96 -1.05 -2.95 20.63
N LYS A 97 0.06 -3.56 21.06
CA LYS A 97 1.00 -2.89 21.95
C LYS A 97 1.74 -1.76 21.23
N ALA A 98 2.18 -2.02 20.00
CA ALA A 98 2.86 -1.01 19.20
C ALA A 98 1.94 0.18 18.93
N LEU A 99 0.68 -0.10 18.57
CA LEU A 99 -0.28 0.96 18.26
C LEU A 99 -0.69 1.74 19.51
N ALA A 100 -0.84 1.07 20.66
CA ALA A 100 -1.10 1.77 21.92
C ALA A 100 0.05 2.70 22.30
N ALA A 101 1.29 2.25 22.11
CA ALA A 101 2.48 3.08 22.33
C ALA A 101 2.50 4.29 21.39
N ALA A 102 2.16 4.09 20.11
CA ALA A 102 2.09 5.18 19.14
C ALA A 102 1.03 6.22 19.52
N GLU A 103 -0.12 5.77 19.97
CA GLU A 103 -1.20 6.66 20.43
C GLU A 103 -0.72 7.50 21.63
N ASP A 104 0.07 6.91 22.53
CA ASP A 104 0.63 7.58 23.68
C ASP A 104 1.90 8.37 23.34
N GLN A 105 2.34 8.38 22.09
CA GLN A 105 3.56 9.02 21.62
C GLN A 105 4.82 8.45 22.25
N ASP A 106 4.78 7.21 22.70
CA ASP A 106 5.95 6.47 23.17
C ASP A 106 6.61 5.78 21.99
N TRP A 107 7.41 6.53 21.25
CA TRP A 107 7.97 6.08 19.98
C TRP A 107 9.01 4.97 20.16
N GLU A 108 9.78 4.98 21.26
CA GLU A 108 10.73 3.91 21.55
C GLU A 108 10.02 2.58 21.76
N LEU A 109 8.96 2.58 22.57
CA LEU A 109 8.20 1.36 22.81
C LEU A 109 7.50 0.89 21.53
N CYS A 110 6.92 1.82 20.78
CA CYS A 110 6.28 1.50 19.50
C CYS A 110 7.24 0.79 18.55
N ALA A 111 8.44 1.36 18.39
CA ALA A 111 9.46 0.78 17.53
C ALA A 111 9.93 -0.58 18.04
N ASP A 112 10.15 -0.71 19.35
CA ASP A 112 10.57 -1.97 19.96
C ASP A 112 9.55 -3.07 19.75
N GLU A 113 8.25 -2.76 19.87
CA GLU A 113 7.19 -3.73 19.67
C GLU A 113 7.11 -4.20 18.21
N PHE A 114 7.32 -3.30 17.25
CA PHE A 114 7.38 -3.70 15.85
C PHE A 114 8.62 -4.55 15.56
N MET A 115 9.76 -4.20 16.13
CA MET A 115 11.00 -4.97 15.94
C MET A 115 10.92 -6.36 16.58
N ASP A 116 10.21 -6.49 17.68
CA ASP A 116 10.01 -7.78 18.36
C ASP A 116 8.82 -8.53 17.73
N SER A 117 8.93 -8.83 16.45
CA SER A 117 7.85 -9.49 15.73
C SER A 117 8.39 -10.37 14.61
N MET A 118 7.57 -11.32 14.21
CA MET A 118 7.84 -12.15 13.04
C MET A 118 7.95 -11.31 11.78
N TRP A 119 7.12 -10.28 11.66
CA TRP A 119 7.16 -9.36 10.52
C TRP A 119 8.56 -8.78 10.35
N ALA A 120 9.17 -8.29 11.45
CA ALA A 120 10.52 -7.70 11.40
C ALA A 120 11.55 -8.71 10.88
N SER A 121 11.47 -9.97 11.31
CA SER A 121 12.34 -11.03 10.81
C SER A 121 12.15 -11.28 9.33
N GLN A 122 10.91 -11.22 8.85
CA GLN A 122 10.56 -11.51 7.46
C GLN A 122 11.01 -10.42 6.51
N VAL A 123 10.94 -9.15 6.91
CA VAL A 123 11.24 -8.02 6.03
C VAL A 123 12.64 -7.44 6.21
N GLY A 124 13.34 -7.82 7.29
CA GLY A 124 14.75 -7.47 7.51
C GLY A 124 15.01 -5.97 7.57
N GLN A 125 15.82 -5.47 6.64
CA GLN A 125 16.24 -4.06 6.61
C GLN A 125 15.06 -3.09 6.55
N ARG A 126 13.97 -3.47 5.92
CA ARG A 126 12.76 -2.65 5.87
C ARG A 126 12.24 -2.34 7.27
N ALA A 127 12.26 -3.33 8.17
CA ALA A 127 11.85 -3.12 9.57
C ALA A 127 12.79 -2.17 10.29
N VAL A 128 14.09 -2.28 10.05
CA VAL A 128 15.09 -1.38 10.65
C VAL A 128 14.84 0.06 10.21
N GLU A 129 14.64 0.27 8.92
CA GLU A 129 14.36 1.61 8.35
C GLU A 129 13.08 2.21 8.93
N LEU A 130 12.01 1.42 8.98
CA LEU A 130 10.71 1.92 9.44
C LEU A 130 10.69 2.19 10.94
N THR A 131 11.32 1.32 11.73
CA THR A 131 11.38 1.56 13.18
C THR A 131 12.33 2.72 13.53
N THR A 132 13.39 2.95 12.75
CA THR A 132 14.21 4.14 12.89
C THR A 132 13.42 5.41 12.61
N LEU A 133 12.59 5.39 11.56
CA LEU A 133 11.70 6.51 11.25
C LEU A 133 10.70 6.77 12.38
N ILE A 134 10.15 5.71 12.98
CA ILE A 134 9.25 5.83 14.12
C ILE A 134 9.97 6.47 15.32
N ARG A 135 11.19 6.01 15.63
CA ARG A 135 11.96 6.53 16.78
C ARG A 135 12.33 7.98 16.61
N THR A 136 12.85 8.35 15.45
CA THR A 136 13.44 9.67 15.22
C THR A 136 12.47 10.70 14.65
N GLY A 137 11.45 10.24 13.93
CA GLY A 137 10.57 11.12 13.17
C GLY A 137 11.23 11.72 11.93
N GLU A 138 12.36 11.18 11.52
CA GLU A 138 13.13 11.70 10.39
C GLU A 138 13.49 10.59 9.41
N TYR A 139 13.31 10.86 8.13
CA TYR A 139 13.78 9.95 7.09
C TYR A 139 15.31 9.94 7.09
N VAL A 140 15.88 8.75 6.91
CA VAL A 140 17.31 8.56 6.73
C VAL A 140 17.59 8.55 5.24
N GLU A 141 18.46 9.41 4.79
CA GLU A 141 18.87 9.51 3.39
C GLU A 141 20.08 8.64 3.06
#